data_7a4702690d1a369a9fa40b0df80cd5df
#
_entry.id   7a4702690d1a369a9fa40b0df80cd5df
#
_cell.length_a   1.000
_cell.length_b   1.000
_cell.length_c   1.000
_cell.angle_alpha   90.00
_cell.angle_beta   90.00
_cell.angle_gamma   90.00
#
_symmetry.space_group_name_H-M   'P 1'
#
loop_
_entity.id
_entity.type
_entity.pdbx_description
1 polymer ?
#
loop_
_entity_poly.entity_id
_entity_poly.type
_entity_poly.pdbx_seq_one_letter_code
_entity_poly.pdbx_strand_id
1 'polypeptide(L)'
;MSNSSTSLKITGPSGGEPLGEVSLTPVGEVNAIVEAARKAQPEWSRRTVADRAALLEAAADLLDPQSDELSVLLASEAGKPLDQAQFEIRASIGLLRSNAREACRTAGGRVLPTEGLKGVDHDFVYTRREPLGVVAAILPFNFPVELYVEKCAAALVGGNAVVVKPPLEDPL
;
A
#
# COMPACT_ATOMS: atom_id res chain seq x y z
N MET A 1 24.10 7.33 23.90
CA MET A 1 22.71 6.96 24.18
C MET A 1 22.44 5.67 23.44
N SER A 2 22.29 4.55 24.16
CA SER A 2 22.17 3.21 23.57
C SER A 2 20.84 3.14 22.78
N ASN A 3 20.97 2.92 21.48
CA ASN A 3 19.87 2.59 20.58
C ASN A 3 19.42 1.16 20.90
N SER A 4 18.64 0.97 21.95
CA SER A 4 17.97 -0.31 22.17
C SER A 4 16.81 -0.35 21.19
N SER A 5 17.00 -1.00 20.04
CA SER A 5 15.87 -1.37 19.20
C SER A 5 14.94 -2.23 20.05
N THR A 6 13.80 -1.68 20.38
CA THR A 6 12.77 -2.44 21.10
C THR A 6 12.14 -3.36 20.06
N SER A 7 12.23 -4.67 20.25
CA SER A 7 11.56 -5.66 19.41
C SER A 7 10.26 -6.11 20.08
N LEU A 8 9.30 -6.52 19.28
CA LEU A 8 8.03 -7.08 19.68
C LEU A 8 7.94 -8.51 19.16
N LYS A 9 7.80 -9.48 20.08
CA LYS A 9 7.50 -10.87 19.73
C LYS A 9 6.02 -11.00 19.44
N ILE A 10 5.70 -11.58 18.30
CA ILE A 10 4.34 -11.78 17.85
C ILE A 10 3.91 -13.22 18.15
N THR A 11 2.79 -13.35 18.85
CA THR A 11 2.14 -14.62 19.14
C THR A 11 0.69 -14.56 18.70
N GLY A 12 0.12 -15.67 18.27
CA GLY A 12 -1.32 -15.73 17.98
C GLY A 12 -2.18 -15.43 19.22
N PRO A 13 -3.45 -15.05 19.05
CA PRO A 13 -4.35 -14.71 20.15
C PRO A 13 -4.59 -15.86 21.16
N SER A 14 -4.41 -17.10 20.72
CA SER A 14 -4.50 -18.28 21.57
C SER A 14 -3.24 -18.53 22.43
N GLY A 15 -2.22 -17.68 22.30
CA GLY A 15 -0.91 -17.91 22.88
C GLY A 15 -0.10 -18.96 22.11
N GLY A 16 0.96 -19.47 22.72
CA GLY A 16 1.83 -20.49 22.15
C GLY A 16 3.23 -19.95 21.81
N GLU A 17 3.95 -20.69 20.95
CA GLU A 17 5.26 -20.26 20.49
C GLU A 17 5.17 -19.00 19.63
N PRO A 18 6.17 -18.13 19.69
CA PRO A 18 6.20 -16.92 18.85
C PRO A 18 6.18 -17.27 17.38
N LEU A 19 5.31 -16.59 16.61
CA LEU A 19 5.24 -16.70 15.16
C LEU A 19 6.37 -15.94 14.47
N GLY A 20 6.83 -14.85 15.11
CA GLY A 20 7.89 -14.02 14.59
C GLY A 20 8.26 -12.89 15.56
N GLU A 21 9.15 -12.02 15.11
CA GLU A 21 9.59 -10.84 15.86
C GLU A 21 9.76 -9.66 14.92
N VAL A 22 9.25 -8.50 15.30
CA VAL A 22 9.36 -7.25 14.53
C VAL A 22 10.07 -6.18 15.34
N SER A 23 10.84 -5.34 14.68
CA SER A 23 11.47 -4.18 15.29
C SER A 23 10.49 -3.03 15.40
N LEU A 24 10.38 -2.41 16.58
CA LEU A 24 9.58 -1.21 16.77
C LEU A 24 10.40 0.02 16.39
N THR A 25 9.87 0.83 15.50
CA THR A 25 10.46 2.11 15.11
C THR A 25 10.29 3.13 16.24
N PRO A 26 11.36 3.71 16.77
CA PRO A 26 11.27 4.78 17.75
C PRO A 26 10.56 6.01 17.17
N VAL A 27 9.72 6.67 17.98
CA VAL A 27 8.98 7.87 17.53
C VAL A 27 9.90 8.95 16.96
N GLY A 28 11.10 9.10 17.52
CA GLY A 28 12.10 10.06 17.04
C GLY A 28 12.63 9.79 15.63
N GLU A 29 12.47 8.57 15.09
CA GLU A 29 12.91 8.19 13.74
C GLU A 29 11.83 8.40 12.67
N VAL A 30 10.58 8.63 13.04
CA VAL A 30 9.45 8.78 12.10
C VAL A 30 9.70 9.89 11.08
N ASN A 31 10.23 11.02 11.52
CA ASN A 31 10.55 12.13 10.61
C ASN A 31 11.61 11.73 9.58
N ALA A 32 12.64 10.97 9.98
CA ALA A 32 13.68 10.50 9.07
C ALA A 32 13.12 9.53 8.01
N ILE A 33 12.16 8.67 8.38
CA ILE A 33 11.47 7.75 7.47
C ILE A 33 10.64 8.55 6.46
N VAL A 34 9.89 9.54 6.90
CA VAL A 34 9.10 10.41 6.01
C VAL A 34 10.01 11.17 5.05
N GLU A 35 11.14 11.69 5.51
CA GLU A 35 12.12 12.38 4.65
C GLU A 35 12.79 11.42 3.64
N ALA A 36 13.06 10.18 4.03
CA ALA A 36 13.56 9.16 3.11
C ALA A 36 12.52 8.85 2.00
N ALA A 37 11.24 8.67 2.37
CA ALA A 37 10.15 8.50 1.43
C ALA A 37 10.01 9.70 0.49
N ARG A 38 10.11 10.93 1.02
CA ARG A 38 10.06 12.17 0.24
C ARG A 38 11.20 12.27 -0.78
N LYS A 39 12.39 11.81 -0.43
CA LYS A 39 13.55 11.78 -1.34
C LYS A 39 13.40 10.75 -2.45
N ALA A 40 12.80 9.60 -2.16
CA ALA A 40 12.60 8.52 -3.14
C ALA A 40 11.44 8.80 -4.12
N GLN A 41 10.42 9.53 -3.68
CA GLN A 41 9.18 9.75 -4.45
C GLN A 41 9.40 10.37 -5.84
N PRO A 42 10.26 11.39 -6.05
CA PRO A 42 10.43 11.98 -7.38
C PRO A 42 10.96 11.01 -8.44
N GLU A 43 11.85 10.11 -8.08
CA GLU A 43 12.33 9.08 -9.00
C GLU A 43 11.21 8.08 -9.36
N TRP A 44 10.44 7.66 -8.36
CA TRP A 44 9.29 6.79 -8.55
C TRP A 44 8.22 7.43 -9.44
N SER A 45 7.90 8.69 -9.22
CA SER A 45 6.87 9.41 -9.97
C SER A 45 7.23 9.67 -11.44
N ARG A 46 8.54 9.69 -11.80
CA ARG A 46 9.00 9.83 -13.20
C ARG A 46 8.74 8.58 -14.03
N ARG A 47 8.57 7.41 -13.42
CA ARG A 47 8.17 6.21 -14.15
C ARG A 47 6.80 6.41 -14.78
N THR A 48 6.57 5.83 -15.93
CA THR A 48 5.23 5.88 -16.54
C THR A 48 4.21 5.15 -15.66
N VAL A 49 2.93 5.46 -15.81
CA VAL A 49 1.87 4.72 -15.10
C VAL A 49 1.90 3.25 -15.48
N ALA A 50 2.19 2.93 -16.75
CA ALA A 50 2.31 1.56 -17.23
C ALA A 50 3.46 0.81 -16.53
N ASP A 51 4.63 1.44 -16.34
CA ASP A 51 5.75 0.81 -15.63
C ASP A 51 5.41 0.53 -14.16
N ARG A 52 4.74 1.49 -13.49
CA ARG A 52 4.30 1.29 -12.11
C ARG A 52 3.22 0.21 -12.00
N ALA A 53 2.29 0.16 -12.94
CA ALA A 53 1.27 -0.87 -13.02
C ALA A 53 1.89 -2.27 -13.24
N ALA A 54 2.87 -2.39 -14.14
CA ALA A 54 3.59 -3.64 -14.36
C ALA A 54 4.29 -4.16 -13.10
N LEU A 55 4.80 -3.28 -12.23
CA LEU A 55 5.39 -3.68 -10.95
C LEU A 55 4.35 -4.19 -9.95
N LEU A 56 3.12 -3.66 -9.96
CA LEU A 56 2.03 -4.21 -9.14
C LEU A 56 1.56 -5.58 -9.65
N GLU A 57 1.49 -5.78 -10.96
CA GLU A 57 1.20 -7.09 -11.55
C GLU A 57 2.29 -8.11 -11.19
N ALA A 58 3.56 -7.73 -11.30
CA ALA A 58 4.68 -8.59 -10.91
C ALA A 58 4.65 -8.94 -9.41
N ALA A 59 4.27 -8.00 -8.54
CA ALA A 59 4.08 -8.27 -7.12
C ALA A 59 2.94 -9.28 -6.89
N ALA A 60 1.82 -9.15 -7.59
CA ALA A 60 0.72 -10.11 -7.52
C ALA A 60 1.17 -11.52 -7.97
N ASP A 61 1.95 -11.61 -9.05
CA ASP A 61 2.46 -12.88 -9.56
C ASP A 61 3.48 -13.56 -8.62
N LEU A 62 4.21 -12.77 -7.82
CA LEU A 62 5.10 -13.28 -6.79
C LEU A 62 4.34 -13.79 -5.55
N LEU A 63 3.22 -13.17 -5.20
CA LEU A 63 2.42 -13.54 -4.04
C LEU A 63 1.48 -14.74 -4.31
N ASP A 64 1.00 -14.89 -5.53
CA ASP A 64 0.01 -15.92 -5.91
C ASP A 64 0.44 -17.34 -5.52
N PRO A 65 1.66 -17.82 -5.84
CA PRO A 65 2.12 -19.14 -5.44
C PRO A 65 2.35 -19.29 -3.92
N GLN A 66 2.45 -18.21 -3.16
CA GLN A 66 2.65 -18.21 -1.72
C GLN A 66 1.33 -18.05 -0.95
N SER A 67 0.18 -17.97 -1.64
CA SER A 67 -1.12 -17.62 -1.04
C SER A 67 -1.55 -18.56 0.08
N ASP A 68 -1.27 -19.85 0.01
CA ASP A 68 -1.62 -20.80 1.05
C ASP A 68 -0.76 -20.63 2.31
N GLU A 69 0.55 -20.41 2.16
CA GLU A 69 1.47 -20.16 3.29
C GLU A 69 1.12 -18.83 3.99
N LEU A 70 0.91 -17.78 3.23
CA LEU A 70 0.49 -16.47 3.76
C LEU A 70 -0.87 -16.56 4.47
N SER A 71 -1.79 -17.38 3.97
CA SER A 71 -3.09 -17.58 4.62
C SER A 71 -2.98 -18.26 5.96
N VAL A 72 -2.08 -19.26 6.09
CA VAL A 72 -1.82 -19.93 7.36
C VAL A 72 -1.17 -18.98 8.36
N LEU A 73 -0.20 -18.18 7.92
CA LEU A 73 0.43 -17.16 8.78
C LEU A 73 -0.61 -16.16 9.28
N LEU A 74 -1.39 -15.58 8.37
CA LEU A 74 -2.44 -14.60 8.70
C LEU A 74 -3.49 -15.21 9.67
N ALA A 75 -3.93 -16.44 9.42
CA ALA A 75 -4.87 -17.11 10.32
C ALA A 75 -4.27 -17.31 11.72
N SER A 76 -2.99 -17.67 11.80
CA SER A 76 -2.30 -17.89 13.07
C SER A 76 -2.06 -16.61 13.85
N GLU A 77 -1.72 -15.53 13.16
CA GLU A 77 -1.39 -14.24 13.77
C GLU A 77 -2.67 -13.49 14.18
N ALA A 78 -3.62 -13.33 13.27
CA ALA A 78 -4.87 -12.60 13.52
C ALA A 78 -5.92 -13.42 14.26
N GLY A 79 -5.75 -14.75 14.38
CA GLY A 79 -6.74 -15.65 15.00
C GLY A 79 -8.04 -15.78 14.22
N LYS A 80 -8.04 -15.46 12.92
CA LYS A 80 -9.23 -15.61 12.08
C LYS A 80 -9.33 -17.02 11.48
N PRO A 81 -10.55 -17.47 11.07
CA PRO A 81 -10.72 -18.73 10.35
C PRO A 81 -9.86 -18.80 9.09
N LEU A 82 -9.30 -19.96 8.78
CA LEU A 82 -8.38 -20.14 7.65
C LEU A 82 -9.03 -19.80 6.30
N ASP A 83 -10.29 -20.13 6.12
CA ASP A 83 -11.05 -19.79 4.90
C ASP A 83 -11.19 -18.28 4.71
N GLN A 84 -11.37 -17.53 5.78
CA GLN A 84 -11.38 -16.06 5.74
C GLN A 84 -9.99 -15.47 5.44
N ALA A 85 -8.94 -16.06 6.03
CA ALA A 85 -7.57 -15.66 5.71
C ALA A 85 -7.24 -15.94 4.23
N GLN A 86 -7.64 -17.11 3.71
CA GLN A 86 -7.50 -17.43 2.28
C GLN A 86 -8.27 -16.47 1.37
N PHE A 87 -9.48 -16.08 1.78
CA PHE A 87 -10.24 -15.08 1.04
C PHE A 87 -9.50 -13.74 0.99
N GLU A 88 -9.02 -13.26 2.14
CA GLU A 88 -8.30 -11.99 2.25
C GLU A 88 -7.03 -11.96 1.39
N ILE A 89 -6.20 -13.00 1.44
CA ILE A 89 -4.98 -13.09 0.63
C ILE A 89 -5.32 -13.06 -0.87
N ARG A 90 -6.31 -13.85 -1.31
CA ARG A 90 -6.73 -13.86 -2.73
C ARG A 90 -7.32 -12.53 -3.17
N ALA A 91 -8.13 -11.88 -2.31
CA ALA A 91 -8.68 -10.55 -2.56
C ALA A 91 -7.56 -9.52 -2.69
N SER A 92 -6.54 -9.57 -1.82
CA SER A 92 -5.37 -8.69 -1.85
C SER A 92 -4.59 -8.82 -3.16
N ILE A 93 -4.33 -10.05 -3.64
CA ILE A 93 -3.70 -10.29 -4.93
C ILE A 93 -4.57 -9.72 -6.08
N GLY A 94 -5.88 -9.92 -6.00
CA GLY A 94 -6.85 -9.35 -6.94
C GLY A 94 -6.84 -7.82 -6.95
N LEU A 95 -6.67 -7.18 -5.79
CA LEU A 95 -6.57 -5.73 -5.63
C LEU A 95 -5.30 -5.16 -6.28
N LEU A 96 -4.15 -5.82 -6.18
CA LEU A 96 -2.94 -5.41 -6.89
C LEU A 96 -3.19 -5.33 -8.39
N ARG A 97 -3.75 -6.40 -8.98
CA ARG A 97 -4.06 -6.47 -10.41
C ARG A 97 -5.13 -5.47 -10.83
N SER A 98 -6.15 -5.25 -10.02
CA SER A 98 -7.21 -4.29 -10.36
C SER A 98 -6.73 -2.84 -10.27
N ASN A 99 -5.91 -2.47 -9.28
CA ASN A 99 -5.30 -1.15 -9.19
C ASN A 99 -4.36 -0.88 -10.37
N ALA A 100 -3.57 -1.88 -10.80
CA ALA A 100 -2.70 -1.78 -11.97
C ALA A 100 -3.51 -1.44 -13.24
N ARG A 101 -4.58 -2.19 -13.50
CA ARG A 101 -5.45 -1.97 -14.67
C ARG A 101 -6.19 -0.65 -14.61
N GLU A 102 -6.76 -0.31 -13.46
CA GLU A 102 -7.54 0.91 -13.29
C GLU A 102 -6.67 2.17 -13.44
N ALA A 103 -5.44 2.14 -12.92
CA ALA A 103 -4.52 3.26 -13.05
C ALA A 103 -4.20 3.56 -14.51
N CYS A 104 -3.94 2.55 -15.35
CA CYS A 104 -3.70 2.73 -16.78
C CYS A 104 -4.93 3.32 -17.48
N ARG A 105 -6.13 2.93 -17.07
CA ARG A 105 -7.39 3.42 -17.64
C ARG A 105 -7.69 4.87 -17.25
N THR A 106 -7.29 5.28 -16.04
CA THR A 106 -7.67 6.58 -15.45
C THR A 106 -6.53 7.60 -15.40
N ALA A 107 -5.33 7.25 -15.86
CA ALA A 107 -4.16 8.11 -15.83
C ALA A 107 -4.32 9.39 -16.67
N GLY A 108 -5.12 9.34 -17.74
CA GLY A 108 -5.42 10.47 -18.59
C GLY A 108 -6.22 11.55 -17.85
N GLY A 109 -5.95 12.79 -18.19
CA GLY A 109 -6.77 13.91 -17.77
C GLY A 109 -8.07 14.01 -18.56
N ARG A 110 -8.83 15.04 -18.28
CA ARG A 110 -10.06 15.37 -19.01
C ARG A 110 -9.93 16.76 -19.63
N VAL A 111 -10.36 16.90 -20.86
CA VAL A 111 -10.65 18.22 -21.44
C VAL A 111 -12.00 18.67 -20.88
N LEU A 112 -12.04 19.87 -20.34
CA LEU A 112 -13.26 20.44 -19.77
C LEU A 112 -13.93 21.35 -20.80
N PRO A 113 -15.27 21.28 -20.97
CA PRO A 113 -15.98 22.24 -21.79
C PRO A 113 -15.90 23.63 -21.16
N THR A 114 -15.62 24.62 -21.98
CA THR A 114 -15.51 26.03 -21.56
C THR A 114 -16.65 26.88 -22.09
N GLU A 115 -17.49 26.36 -23.00
CA GLU A 115 -18.64 27.03 -23.55
C GLU A 115 -19.58 27.52 -22.44
N GLY A 116 -19.91 28.80 -22.45
CA GLY A 116 -20.77 29.43 -21.44
C GLY A 116 -20.08 29.80 -20.14
N LEU A 117 -18.79 29.53 -19.98
CA LEU A 117 -18.00 29.99 -18.84
C LEU A 117 -17.42 31.39 -19.13
N LYS A 118 -18.02 32.40 -18.53
CA LYS A 118 -17.65 33.82 -18.77
C LYS A 118 -16.15 34.06 -18.56
N GLY A 119 -15.48 34.49 -19.60
CA GLY A 119 -14.07 34.88 -19.58
C GLY A 119 -13.08 33.75 -19.95
N VAL A 120 -13.57 32.55 -20.25
CA VAL A 120 -12.75 31.41 -20.69
C VAL A 120 -13.34 30.65 -21.88
N ASP A 121 -14.29 31.26 -22.60
CA ASP A 121 -15.02 30.63 -23.70
C ASP A 121 -14.11 30.12 -24.84
N HIS A 122 -12.90 30.69 -24.97
CA HIS A 122 -11.93 30.37 -26.01
C HIS A 122 -10.69 29.65 -25.45
N ASP A 123 -10.68 29.31 -24.14
CA ASP A 123 -9.55 28.66 -23.51
C ASP A 123 -9.61 27.16 -23.70
N PHE A 124 -8.44 26.53 -23.77
CA PHE A 124 -8.31 25.08 -23.70
C PHE A 124 -7.98 24.67 -22.25
N VAL A 125 -8.95 24.10 -21.55
CA VAL A 125 -8.82 23.70 -20.15
C VAL A 125 -8.78 22.18 -20.04
N TYR A 126 -7.78 21.65 -19.36
CA TYR A 126 -7.68 20.22 -19.09
C TYR A 126 -7.25 19.96 -17.64
N THR A 127 -7.66 18.81 -17.13
CA THR A 127 -7.20 18.30 -15.82
C THR A 127 -6.03 17.36 -15.99
N ARG A 128 -5.13 17.34 -15.03
CA ARG A 128 -4.06 16.37 -14.92
C ARG A 128 -4.04 15.79 -13.52
N ARG A 129 -3.84 14.48 -13.41
CA ARG A 129 -3.62 13.84 -12.11
C ARG A 129 -2.15 13.88 -11.78
N GLU A 130 -1.83 14.29 -10.57
CA GLU A 130 -0.46 14.34 -10.05
C GLU A 130 -0.38 13.62 -8.69
N PRO A 131 0.78 13.01 -8.36
CA PRO A 131 0.96 12.40 -7.06
C PRO A 131 0.93 13.44 -5.94
N LEU A 132 0.39 13.06 -4.78
CA LEU A 132 0.38 13.88 -3.57
C LEU A 132 1.76 13.99 -2.93
N GLY A 133 2.66 13.06 -3.23
CA GLY A 133 4.00 12.99 -2.67
C GLY A 133 4.18 11.77 -1.76
N VAL A 134 4.04 11.94 -0.45
CA VAL A 134 4.15 10.86 0.54
C VAL A 134 2.80 10.60 1.18
N VAL A 135 2.39 9.35 1.20
CA VAL A 135 1.15 8.86 1.81
C VAL A 135 1.48 8.06 3.06
N ALA A 136 0.83 8.35 4.17
CA ALA A 136 0.88 7.53 5.37
C ALA A 136 -0.28 6.53 5.36
N ALA A 137 0.04 5.23 5.39
CA ALA A 137 -0.92 4.14 5.50
C ALA A 137 -0.89 3.60 6.94
N ILE A 138 -1.90 3.93 7.73
CA ILE A 138 -2.08 3.41 9.10
C ILE A 138 -3.14 2.33 9.03
N LEU A 139 -2.75 1.11 9.38
CA LEU A 139 -3.54 -0.08 9.12
C LEU A 139 -4.18 -0.62 10.40
N PRO A 140 -5.44 -1.09 10.34
CA PRO A 140 -6.10 -1.81 11.41
C PRO A 140 -5.84 -3.32 11.32
N PHE A 141 -6.12 -4.03 12.41
CA PHE A 141 -5.86 -5.47 12.57
C PHE A 141 -6.88 -6.39 11.89
N ASN A 142 -8.08 -5.92 11.55
CA ASN A 142 -9.17 -6.79 11.12
C ASN A 142 -9.04 -7.35 9.71
N PHE A 143 -8.40 -6.60 8.79
CA PHE A 143 -8.05 -6.99 7.42
C PHE A 143 -6.66 -6.43 7.09
N PRO A 144 -5.60 -6.89 7.78
CA PRO A 144 -4.29 -6.24 7.72
C PRO A 144 -3.67 -6.30 6.33
N VAL A 145 -3.80 -7.42 5.62
CA VAL A 145 -3.21 -7.58 4.27
C VAL A 145 -4.03 -6.89 3.21
N GLU A 146 -5.35 -7.04 3.23
CA GLU A 146 -6.23 -6.40 2.24
C GLU A 146 -6.14 -4.88 2.32
N LEU A 147 -6.22 -4.31 3.52
CA LEU A 147 -6.13 -2.87 3.71
C LEU A 147 -4.72 -2.31 3.46
N TYR A 148 -3.68 -3.13 3.69
CA TYR A 148 -2.32 -2.79 3.26
C TYR A 148 -2.27 -2.62 1.74
N VAL A 149 -2.73 -3.62 1.01
CA VAL A 149 -2.71 -3.61 -0.46
C VAL A 149 -3.62 -2.50 -1.01
N GLU A 150 -4.83 -2.35 -0.48
CA GLU A 150 -5.77 -1.31 -0.93
C GLU A 150 -5.13 0.08 -0.90
N LYS A 151 -4.50 0.44 0.23
CA LYS A 151 -3.89 1.76 0.40
C LYS A 151 -2.58 1.91 -0.35
N CYS A 152 -1.71 0.90 -0.26
CA CYS A 152 -0.38 0.97 -0.84
C CYS A 152 -0.40 0.86 -2.37
N ALA A 153 -1.19 -0.05 -2.95
CA ALA A 153 -1.26 -0.23 -4.39
C ALA A 153 -1.78 1.03 -5.08
N ALA A 154 -2.89 1.60 -4.60
CA ALA A 154 -3.46 2.83 -5.14
C ALA A 154 -2.48 4.01 -5.04
N ALA A 155 -1.81 4.16 -3.89
CA ALA A 155 -0.84 5.25 -3.69
C ALA A 155 0.39 5.08 -4.59
N LEU A 156 0.98 3.88 -4.65
CA LEU A 156 2.18 3.60 -5.44
C LEU A 156 1.93 3.74 -6.93
N VAL A 157 0.84 3.16 -7.46
CA VAL A 157 0.52 3.29 -8.88
C VAL A 157 0.21 4.73 -9.26
N GLY A 158 -0.34 5.52 -8.33
CA GLY A 158 -0.54 6.97 -8.47
C GLY A 158 0.75 7.78 -8.46
N GLY A 159 1.91 7.18 -8.22
CA GLY A 159 3.22 7.84 -8.23
C GLY A 159 3.66 8.41 -6.88
N ASN A 160 2.99 8.02 -5.79
CA ASN A 160 3.36 8.43 -4.43
C ASN A 160 4.40 7.47 -3.83
N ALA A 161 5.15 7.94 -2.84
CA ALA A 161 5.81 7.08 -1.87
C ALA A 161 4.84 6.77 -0.71
N VAL A 162 5.05 5.64 -0.03
CA VAL A 162 4.18 5.22 1.08
C VAL A 162 5.02 4.94 2.31
N VAL A 163 4.58 5.44 3.44
CA VAL A 163 5.06 5.06 4.77
C VAL A 163 3.95 4.27 5.43
N VAL A 164 4.24 3.03 5.80
CA VAL A 164 3.26 2.12 6.38
C VAL A 164 3.47 1.98 7.88
N LYS A 165 2.39 2.05 8.63
CA LYS A 165 2.33 1.63 10.02
C LYS A 165 1.38 0.43 10.12
N PRO A 166 1.90 -0.82 10.15
CA PRO A 166 1.06 -2.00 10.37
C PRO A 166 0.42 -1.96 11.76
N PRO A 167 -0.63 -2.74 12.02
CA PRO A 167 -1.15 -2.92 13.37
C PRO A 167 -0.10 -3.58 14.26
N LEU A 168 -0.25 -3.46 15.57
CA LEU A 168 0.67 -4.12 16.52
C LEU A 168 0.24 -5.56 16.83
N GLU A 169 -1.01 -5.85 16.54
CA GLU A 169 -1.67 -7.12 16.80
C GLU A 169 -1.25 -8.20 15.81
N ASP A 170 -1.03 -7.81 14.54
CA ASP A 170 -0.69 -8.71 13.44
C ASP A 170 0.21 -7.99 12.38
N PRO A 171 1.47 -7.69 12.74
CA PRO A 171 2.38 -6.94 11.87
C PRO A 171 3.22 -7.81 10.92
N LEU A 172 3.15 -9.15 10.99
CA LEU A 172 3.93 -10.09 10.16
C LEU A 172 3.35 -10.25 8.73
#